data_8df31406cfa3545b14b4689484124056
#
_entry.id   8df31406cfa3545b14b4689484124056
#
_cell.length_a   1.000
_cell.length_b   1.000
_cell.length_c   1.000
_cell.angle_alpha   90.00
_cell.angle_beta   90.00
_cell.angle_gamma   90.00
#
_symmetry.space_group_name_H-M   'P 1'
#
loop_
_entity.id
_entity.type
_entity.pdbx_description
1 polymer ?
#
loop_
_entity_poly.entity_id
_entity_poly.type
_entity_poly.pdbx_seq_one_letter_code
_entity_poly.pdbx_strand_id
1 'polypeptide(L)'
;MELDSETQEAIEKRKWYDASKSGPLTQSELEDFLTNYKWLIKIAVLKPDGWPYVVPVWYVWENEAFWAVGRKRSEWVHDLEREPRCAICIEEKEIPPDGGNRKVLAQCTAEVVEGPCVAEGSQWVEVANRMALKYVGPDGPAALSRSYGWERYLVKLTPRDGKLTTFQGVDWHRRYFDAGQRPDLEAKGA
;
A
#
# COMPACT_ATOMS: atom_id res chain seq x y z
N MET A 1 -24.68 27.85 -9.53
CA MET A 1 -24.35 27.42 -10.90
C MET A 1 -25.11 26.12 -11.13
N GLU A 2 -26.24 26.22 -11.83
CA GLU A 2 -27.01 24.99 -12.18
C GLU A 2 -26.22 24.19 -13.22
N LEU A 3 -26.11 22.91 -13.00
CA LEU A 3 -25.50 21.99 -13.97
C LEU A 3 -26.46 21.88 -15.18
N ASP A 4 -25.90 21.81 -16.38
CA ASP A 4 -26.71 21.53 -17.57
C ASP A 4 -27.33 20.13 -17.52
N SER A 5 -28.41 19.94 -18.30
CA SER A 5 -29.20 18.72 -18.29
C SER A 5 -28.38 17.49 -18.71
N GLU A 6 -27.39 17.64 -19.58
CA GLU A 6 -26.52 16.56 -20.03
C GLU A 6 -25.57 16.09 -18.92
N THR A 7 -25.03 17.03 -18.14
CA THR A 7 -24.22 16.75 -16.97
C THR A 7 -25.04 16.11 -15.85
N GLN A 8 -26.30 16.58 -15.62
CA GLN A 8 -27.20 15.96 -14.67
C GLN A 8 -27.57 14.52 -15.06
N GLU A 9 -27.90 14.29 -16.33
CA GLU A 9 -28.20 12.97 -16.84
C GLU A 9 -26.98 12.02 -16.79
N ALA A 10 -25.79 12.54 -17.03
CA ALA A 10 -24.53 11.80 -16.88
C ALA A 10 -24.23 11.43 -15.42
N ILE A 11 -24.60 12.30 -14.48
CA ILE A 11 -24.49 12.05 -13.03
C ILE A 11 -25.52 10.99 -12.60
N GLU A 12 -26.77 11.08 -13.06
CA GLU A 12 -27.81 10.10 -12.79
C GLU A 12 -27.54 8.73 -13.45
N LYS A 13 -26.98 8.70 -14.66
CA LYS A 13 -26.57 7.48 -15.35
C LYS A 13 -25.31 6.84 -14.74
N ARG A 14 -24.52 7.57 -13.96
CA ARG A 14 -23.40 7.01 -13.20
C ARG A 14 -23.88 6.21 -11.98
N LYS A 15 -24.67 5.17 -12.23
CA LYS A 15 -24.98 4.12 -11.23
C LYS A 15 -23.78 3.20 -10.93
N TRP A 16 -22.58 3.69 -11.14
CA TRP A 16 -21.34 2.97 -10.78
C TRP A 16 -21.01 3.07 -9.28
N TYR A 17 -21.82 3.77 -8.53
CA TYR A 17 -21.64 4.00 -7.11
C TYR A 17 -22.62 3.15 -6.29
N ASP A 18 -22.09 2.14 -5.65
CA ASP A 18 -22.82 1.39 -4.62
C ASP A 18 -22.47 1.95 -3.24
N ALA A 19 -23.38 2.72 -2.66
CA ALA A 19 -23.18 3.33 -1.33
C ALA A 19 -22.99 2.29 -0.23
N SER A 20 -23.44 1.05 -0.43
CA SER A 20 -23.24 -0.05 0.53
C SER A 20 -21.77 -0.47 0.63
N LYS A 21 -20.98 -0.18 -0.41
CA LYS A 21 -19.55 -0.47 -0.47
C LYS A 21 -18.66 0.71 -0.04
N SER A 22 -19.24 1.76 0.52
CA SER A 22 -18.47 2.92 1.01
C SER A 22 -18.07 2.75 2.47
N GLY A 23 -16.88 3.22 2.80
CA GLY A 23 -16.38 3.23 4.17
C GLY A 23 -15.11 2.38 4.37
N PRO A 24 -14.83 1.95 5.61
CA PRO A 24 -13.68 1.08 5.87
C PRO A 24 -13.91 -0.33 5.30
N LEU A 25 -12.80 -0.99 4.95
CA LEU A 25 -12.84 -2.41 4.61
C LEU A 25 -13.18 -3.24 5.86
N THR A 26 -13.98 -4.27 5.68
CA THR A 26 -14.11 -5.33 6.70
C THR A 26 -12.80 -6.10 6.83
N GLN A 27 -12.62 -6.87 7.90
CA GLN A 27 -11.41 -7.66 8.10
C GLN A 27 -11.17 -8.65 6.94
N SER A 28 -12.22 -9.28 6.45
CA SER A 28 -12.13 -10.23 5.32
C SER A 28 -11.76 -9.54 4.01
N GLU A 29 -12.34 -8.36 3.73
CA GLU A 29 -12.01 -7.58 2.54
C GLU A 29 -10.57 -7.04 2.58
N LEU A 30 -10.11 -6.65 3.77
CA LEU A 30 -8.74 -6.20 3.99
C LEU A 30 -7.74 -7.33 3.73
N GLU A 31 -7.99 -8.49 4.30
CA GLU A 31 -7.13 -9.68 4.12
C GLU A 31 -7.06 -10.10 2.66
N ASP A 32 -8.20 -10.16 1.98
CA ASP A 32 -8.28 -10.43 0.54
C ASP A 32 -7.51 -9.39 -0.27
N PHE A 33 -7.71 -8.10 0.03
CA PHE A 33 -7.04 -6.99 -0.66
C PHE A 33 -5.52 -7.04 -0.52
N LEU A 34 -5.02 -7.32 0.67
CA LEU A 34 -3.58 -7.36 0.94
C LEU A 34 -2.91 -8.61 0.36
N THR A 35 -3.61 -9.75 0.33
CA THR A 35 -3.05 -11.05 -0.03
C THR A 35 -3.18 -11.35 -1.52
N ASN A 36 -4.37 -11.19 -2.09
CA ASN A 36 -4.71 -11.73 -3.42
C ASN A 36 -4.52 -10.73 -4.56
N TYR A 37 -4.46 -9.43 -4.28
CA TYR A 37 -4.30 -8.42 -5.33
C TYR A 37 -2.83 -8.05 -5.56
N LYS A 38 -2.49 -7.75 -6.83
CA LYS A 38 -1.12 -7.45 -7.28
C LYS A 38 -0.78 -5.96 -7.19
N TRP A 39 -1.37 -5.25 -6.22
CA TRP A 39 -1.09 -3.83 -6.01
C TRP A 39 0.27 -3.64 -5.35
N LEU A 40 1.01 -2.64 -5.81
CA LEU A 40 2.31 -2.30 -5.20
C LEU A 40 2.10 -1.55 -3.89
N ILE A 41 2.94 -1.87 -2.89
CA ILE A 41 3.07 -1.00 -1.73
C ILE A 41 3.96 0.19 -2.10
N LYS A 42 3.49 1.38 -1.82
CA LYS A 42 4.28 2.62 -1.90
C LYS A 42 4.80 2.92 -0.50
N ILE A 43 6.12 2.93 -0.34
CA ILE A 43 6.78 3.20 0.93
C ILE A 43 7.33 4.61 0.89
N ALA A 44 6.90 5.46 1.82
CA ALA A 44 7.43 6.80 2.02
C ALA A 44 8.50 6.75 3.11
N VAL A 45 9.73 7.13 2.78
CA VAL A 45 10.89 7.18 3.67
C VAL A 45 11.44 8.60 3.74
N LEU A 46 12.28 8.90 4.73
CA LEU A 46 13.00 10.16 4.85
C LEU A 46 14.45 10.00 4.39
N LYS A 47 14.84 10.80 3.41
CA LYS A 47 16.23 10.91 2.96
C LYS A 47 17.12 11.56 4.05
N PRO A 48 18.46 11.42 3.97
CA PRO A 48 19.36 12.03 4.91
C PRO A 48 19.26 13.56 5.02
N ASP A 49 18.83 14.23 3.95
CA ASP A 49 18.60 15.68 3.89
C ASP A 49 17.21 16.10 4.42
N GLY A 50 16.41 15.13 4.92
CA GLY A 50 15.07 15.37 5.45
C GLY A 50 13.94 15.37 4.40
N TRP A 51 14.24 15.24 3.12
CA TRP A 51 13.21 15.16 2.10
C TRP A 51 12.49 13.80 2.11
N PRO A 52 11.17 13.78 1.99
CA PRO A 52 10.43 12.54 1.80
C PRO A 52 10.70 11.95 0.41
N TYR A 53 10.84 10.64 0.35
CA TYR A 53 10.99 9.87 -0.88
C TYR A 53 10.01 8.73 -0.90
N VAL A 54 9.38 8.45 -2.04
CA VAL A 54 8.38 7.40 -2.19
C VAL A 54 8.84 6.39 -3.23
N VAL A 55 8.81 5.11 -2.87
CA VAL A 55 9.18 4.01 -3.76
C VAL A 55 8.07 2.97 -3.84
N PRO A 56 7.63 2.56 -5.06
CA PRO A 56 6.74 1.43 -5.22
C PRO A 56 7.54 0.12 -5.26
N VAL A 57 7.14 -0.86 -4.44
CA VAL A 57 7.79 -2.17 -4.38
C VAL A 57 6.77 -3.32 -4.30
N TRP A 58 7.19 -4.52 -4.57
CA TRP A 58 6.43 -5.73 -4.28
C TRP A 58 6.43 -6.03 -2.80
N TYR A 59 5.37 -6.65 -2.30
CA TYR A 59 5.26 -7.07 -0.91
C TYR A 59 4.46 -8.37 -0.77
N VAL A 60 4.59 -9.01 0.38
CA VAL A 60 3.63 -9.96 0.92
C VAL A 60 3.15 -9.45 2.28
N TRP A 61 1.88 -9.76 2.61
CA TRP A 61 1.29 -9.47 3.91
C TRP A 61 1.21 -10.76 4.71
N GLU A 62 1.93 -10.84 5.80
CA GLU A 62 2.01 -12.03 6.64
C GLU A 62 2.30 -11.63 8.09
N ASN A 63 1.63 -12.29 9.04
CA ASN A 63 1.83 -12.06 10.46
C ASN A 63 1.72 -10.56 10.85
N GLU A 64 0.65 -9.91 10.36
CA GLU A 64 0.34 -8.51 10.61
C GLU A 64 1.47 -7.51 10.23
N ALA A 65 2.30 -7.90 9.26
CA ALA A 65 3.38 -7.07 8.73
C ALA A 65 3.47 -7.17 7.21
N PHE A 66 3.99 -6.09 6.60
CA PHE A 66 4.37 -6.10 5.19
C PHE A 66 5.83 -6.51 5.08
N TRP A 67 6.11 -7.46 4.21
CA TRP A 67 7.44 -7.93 3.93
C TRP A 67 7.85 -7.54 2.52
N ALA A 68 9.01 -6.93 2.38
CA ALA A 68 9.57 -6.49 1.10
C ALA A 68 11.03 -6.90 0.96
N VAL A 69 11.48 -7.03 -0.28
CA VAL A 69 12.87 -7.39 -0.59
C VAL A 69 13.51 -6.27 -1.39
N GLY A 70 14.57 -5.68 -0.82
CA GLY A 70 15.37 -4.65 -1.45
C GLY A 70 16.64 -5.23 -2.08
N ARG A 71 17.18 -4.58 -3.13
CA ARG A 71 18.51 -4.88 -3.66
C ARG A 71 19.56 -4.19 -2.78
N LYS A 72 20.81 -4.69 -2.74
CA LYS A 72 21.92 -4.04 -2.04
C LYS A 72 22.03 -2.52 -2.34
N ARG A 73 21.77 -2.10 -3.58
CA ARG A 73 21.81 -0.71 -4.03
C ARG A 73 20.53 0.10 -3.79
N SER A 74 19.54 -0.48 -3.13
CA SER A 74 18.25 0.20 -2.90
C SER A 74 18.38 1.24 -1.81
N GLU A 75 18.41 2.51 -2.18
CA GLU A 75 18.56 3.64 -1.26
C GLU A 75 17.50 3.64 -0.17
N TRP A 76 16.25 3.28 -0.51
CA TRP A 76 15.15 3.26 0.45
C TRP A 76 15.39 2.30 1.62
N VAL A 77 16.19 1.22 1.43
CA VAL A 77 16.56 0.30 2.52
C VAL A 77 17.56 1.00 3.45
N HIS A 78 18.58 1.64 2.91
CA HIS A 78 19.56 2.41 3.69
C HIS A 78 18.91 3.60 4.43
N ASP A 79 17.90 4.23 3.81
CA ASP A 79 17.13 5.28 4.49
C ASP A 79 16.35 4.71 5.69
N LEU A 80 15.78 3.50 5.58
CA LEU A 80 15.07 2.83 6.67
C LEU A 80 16.01 2.28 7.75
N GLU A 81 17.24 1.89 7.42
CA GLU A 81 18.26 1.54 8.43
C GLU A 81 18.60 2.75 9.32
N ARG A 82 18.63 3.94 8.74
CA ARG A 82 18.92 5.18 9.44
C ARG A 82 17.71 5.74 10.19
N GLU A 83 16.54 5.76 9.56
CA GLU A 83 15.26 6.26 10.10
C GLU A 83 14.16 5.23 9.82
N PRO A 84 13.83 4.38 10.79
CA PRO A 84 12.91 3.27 10.59
C PRO A 84 11.44 3.68 10.50
N ARG A 85 11.09 4.93 10.81
CA ARG A 85 9.73 5.42 10.68
C ARG A 85 9.40 5.67 9.22
N CYS A 86 8.32 5.07 8.75
CA CYS A 86 7.86 5.23 7.39
C CYS A 86 6.33 5.26 7.32
N ALA A 87 5.81 5.58 6.15
CA ALA A 87 4.40 5.43 5.87
C ALA A 87 4.22 4.57 4.62
N ILE A 88 3.09 3.87 4.55
CA ILE A 88 2.75 3.08 3.38
C ILE A 88 1.40 3.49 2.79
N CYS A 89 1.29 3.28 1.49
CA CYS A 89 0.03 3.38 0.76
C CYS A 89 -0.07 2.22 -0.26
N ILE A 90 -1.20 1.53 -0.23
CA ILE A 90 -1.59 0.56 -1.25
C ILE A 90 -2.94 1.01 -1.79
N GLU A 91 -3.08 1.08 -3.10
CA GLU A 91 -4.34 1.48 -3.74
C GLU A 91 -4.61 0.65 -4.98
N GLU A 92 -5.86 0.49 -5.32
CA GLU A 92 -6.27 -0.10 -6.58
C GLU A 92 -5.80 0.75 -7.75
N LYS A 93 -5.22 0.09 -8.76
CA LYS A 93 -4.74 0.77 -9.97
C LYS A 93 -5.88 1.28 -10.85
N GLU A 94 -6.96 0.54 -10.88
CA GLU A 94 -8.13 0.83 -11.69
C GLU A 94 -9.34 1.04 -10.77
N ILE A 95 -10.13 2.06 -11.07
CA ILE A 95 -11.41 2.25 -10.38
C ILE A 95 -12.38 1.23 -10.99
N PRO A 96 -12.86 0.25 -10.22
CA PRO A 96 -13.80 -0.74 -10.75
C PRO A 96 -15.13 -0.07 -11.13
N PRO A 97 -15.92 -0.71 -12.01
CA PRO A 97 -17.19 -0.15 -12.51
C PRO A 97 -18.20 0.22 -11.40
N ASP A 98 -18.09 -0.40 -10.24
CA ASP A 98 -18.94 -0.13 -9.07
C ASP A 98 -18.41 1.04 -8.20
N GLY A 99 -17.38 1.73 -8.65
CA GLY A 99 -16.82 2.90 -7.98
C GLY A 99 -15.98 2.59 -6.74
N GLY A 100 -15.82 1.32 -6.40
CA GLY A 100 -14.97 0.89 -5.30
C GLY A 100 -13.51 1.21 -5.61
N ASN A 101 -12.91 2.15 -4.89
CA ASN A 101 -11.48 2.44 -4.95
C ASN A 101 -10.91 2.13 -3.57
N ARG A 102 -10.44 0.89 -3.39
CA ARG A 102 -9.92 0.43 -2.11
C ARG A 102 -8.51 0.96 -1.89
N LYS A 103 -8.27 1.41 -0.68
CA LYS A 103 -6.97 1.94 -0.24
C LYS A 103 -6.65 1.48 1.16
N VAL A 104 -5.37 1.23 1.39
CA VAL A 104 -4.82 0.93 2.70
C VAL A 104 -3.64 1.86 2.96
N LEU A 105 -3.67 2.52 4.11
CA LEU A 105 -2.62 3.43 4.57
C LEU A 105 -2.18 3.01 5.97
N ALA A 106 -0.90 3.14 6.26
CA ALA A 106 -0.41 2.97 7.62
C ALA A 106 0.86 3.80 7.87
N GLN A 107 1.05 4.20 9.12
CA GLN A 107 2.37 4.52 9.65
C GLN A 107 3.01 3.22 10.10
N CYS A 108 4.27 3.00 9.73
CA CYS A 108 4.97 1.77 10.04
C CYS A 108 6.32 2.04 10.68
N THR A 109 6.80 1.04 11.43
CA THR A 109 8.20 0.94 11.81
C THR A 109 8.85 -0.15 10.96
N ALA A 110 9.94 0.18 10.30
CA ALA A 110 10.72 -0.75 9.49
C ALA A 110 11.79 -1.46 10.30
N GLU A 111 12.08 -2.69 9.94
CA GLU A 111 13.19 -3.49 10.43
C GLU A 111 13.88 -4.13 9.23
N VAL A 112 15.18 -3.93 9.07
CA VAL A 112 16.00 -4.70 8.14
C VAL A 112 16.38 -5.99 8.85
N VAL A 113 15.62 -7.06 8.53
CA VAL A 113 15.70 -8.35 9.23
C VAL A 113 16.93 -9.14 8.80
N GLU A 114 17.33 -8.99 7.53
CA GLU A 114 18.44 -9.75 6.94
C GLU A 114 19.08 -8.95 5.80
N GLY A 115 20.38 -9.16 5.61
CA GLY A 115 21.13 -8.69 4.44
C GLY A 115 22.15 -7.57 4.74
N PRO A 116 22.88 -7.13 3.68
CA PRO A 116 22.79 -7.65 2.32
C PRO A 116 23.48 -9.02 2.18
N CYS A 117 22.77 -10.00 1.66
CA CYS A 117 23.30 -11.34 1.44
C CYS A 117 22.73 -11.95 0.13
N VAL A 118 23.44 -12.96 -0.38
CA VAL A 118 22.98 -13.78 -1.51
C VAL A 118 21.94 -14.81 -1.04
N ALA A 119 21.36 -15.55 -1.97
CA ALA A 119 20.26 -16.47 -1.69
C ALA A 119 20.61 -17.65 -0.77
N GLU A 120 21.86 -18.12 -0.80
CA GLU A 120 22.28 -19.29 -0.04
C GLU A 120 22.10 -19.08 1.48
N GLY A 121 21.25 -19.89 2.09
CA GLY A 121 20.96 -19.83 3.52
C GLY A 121 20.13 -18.63 3.98
N SER A 122 19.62 -17.80 3.06
CA SER A 122 18.90 -16.57 3.41
C SER A 122 17.40 -16.74 3.49
N GLN A 123 16.75 -16.00 4.41
CA GLN A 123 15.28 -15.97 4.56
C GLN A 123 14.60 -15.14 3.45
N TRP A 124 15.30 -14.16 2.88
CA TRP A 124 14.70 -13.31 1.84
C TRP A 124 14.24 -14.09 0.61
N VAL A 125 14.85 -15.25 0.32
CA VAL A 125 14.48 -16.10 -0.83
C VAL A 125 13.05 -16.61 -0.72
N GLU A 126 12.65 -17.07 0.46
CA GLU A 126 11.28 -17.56 0.68
C GLU A 126 10.25 -16.46 0.48
N VAL A 127 10.51 -15.27 1.04
CA VAL A 127 9.65 -14.10 0.88
C VAL A 127 9.60 -13.67 -0.58
N ALA A 128 10.76 -13.59 -1.25
CA ALA A 128 10.84 -13.21 -2.66
C ALA A 128 10.13 -14.21 -3.58
N ASN A 129 10.17 -15.51 -3.28
CA ASN A 129 9.43 -16.53 -4.04
C ASN A 129 7.91 -16.35 -3.89
N ARG A 130 7.41 -16.07 -2.67
CA ARG A 130 5.98 -15.77 -2.46
C ARG A 130 5.58 -14.49 -3.20
N MET A 131 6.42 -13.46 -3.18
CA MET A 131 6.21 -12.26 -3.99
C MET A 131 6.19 -12.58 -5.49
N ALA A 132 7.11 -13.40 -5.98
CA ALA A 132 7.16 -13.81 -7.38
C ALA A 132 5.90 -14.60 -7.78
N LEU A 133 5.43 -15.50 -6.94
CA LEU A 133 4.15 -16.21 -7.15
C LEU A 133 2.97 -15.22 -7.21
N LYS A 134 2.91 -14.27 -6.28
CA LYS A 134 1.85 -13.26 -6.22
C LYS A 134 1.82 -12.38 -7.46
N TYR A 135 2.96 -11.81 -7.88
CA TYR A 135 3.02 -10.76 -8.91
C TYR A 135 3.19 -11.33 -10.33
N VAL A 136 3.96 -12.40 -10.48
CA VAL A 136 4.27 -13.00 -11.79
C VAL A 136 3.37 -14.23 -12.06
N GLY A 137 3.20 -15.08 -11.06
CA GLY A 137 2.48 -16.34 -11.18
C GLY A 137 3.39 -17.56 -11.02
N PRO A 138 2.96 -18.75 -11.47
CA PRO A 138 3.66 -20.02 -11.22
C PRO A 138 5.13 -20.04 -11.67
N ASP A 139 5.45 -19.34 -12.76
CA ASP A 139 6.82 -19.26 -13.29
C ASP A 139 7.71 -18.23 -12.57
N GLY A 140 7.12 -17.45 -11.67
CA GLY A 140 7.80 -16.37 -10.95
C GLY A 140 9.04 -16.82 -10.17
N PRO A 141 8.96 -17.87 -9.33
CA PRO A 141 10.12 -18.36 -8.59
C PRO A 141 11.28 -18.82 -9.50
N ALA A 142 10.97 -19.51 -10.60
CA ALA A 142 11.98 -19.94 -11.57
C ALA A 142 12.64 -18.72 -12.27
N ALA A 143 11.88 -17.67 -12.58
CA ALA A 143 12.44 -16.45 -13.13
C ALA A 143 13.32 -15.70 -12.11
N LEU A 144 12.90 -15.67 -10.84
CA LEU A 144 13.64 -15.04 -9.75
C LEU A 144 14.98 -15.71 -9.46
N SER A 145 15.06 -17.05 -9.59
CA SER A 145 16.27 -17.83 -9.29
C SER A 145 17.51 -17.38 -10.08
N ARG A 146 17.31 -16.79 -11.27
CA ARG A 146 18.39 -16.19 -12.09
C ARG A 146 19.13 -15.06 -11.39
N SER A 147 18.54 -14.50 -10.33
CA SER A 147 19.12 -13.40 -9.57
C SER A 147 19.55 -13.77 -8.15
N TYR A 148 19.64 -15.05 -7.82
CA TYR A 148 20.01 -15.53 -6.49
C TYR A 148 21.46 -15.20 -6.10
N GLY A 149 22.33 -14.98 -7.07
CA GLY A 149 23.68 -14.47 -6.81
C GLY A 149 23.76 -12.97 -6.48
N TRP A 150 22.64 -12.24 -6.48
CA TRP A 150 22.62 -10.82 -6.16
C TRP A 150 22.29 -10.61 -4.68
N GLU A 151 23.07 -9.77 -4.01
CA GLU A 151 22.82 -9.40 -2.62
C GLU A 151 21.53 -8.60 -2.45
N ARG A 152 20.74 -9.02 -1.46
CA ARG A 152 19.45 -8.43 -1.13
C ARG A 152 19.28 -8.26 0.37
N TYR A 153 18.33 -7.42 0.72
CA TYR A 153 17.82 -7.21 2.06
C TYR A 153 16.42 -7.78 2.20
N LEU A 154 16.10 -8.30 3.37
CA LEU A 154 14.74 -8.55 3.81
C LEU A 154 14.28 -7.46 4.76
N VAL A 155 13.20 -6.78 4.41
CA VAL A 155 12.64 -5.67 5.19
C VAL A 155 11.25 -6.03 5.66
N LYS A 156 11.00 -5.84 6.95
CA LYS A 156 9.71 -5.97 7.60
C LYS A 156 9.19 -4.58 7.94
N LEU A 157 7.92 -4.30 7.59
CA LEU A 157 7.24 -3.06 7.93
C LEU A 157 6.06 -3.40 8.84
N THR A 158 6.16 -3.04 10.10
CA THR A 158 5.11 -3.32 11.10
C THR A 158 4.23 -2.07 11.26
N PRO A 159 2.92 -2.17 11.02
CA PRO A 159 1.99 -1.08 11.28
C PRO A 159 2.06 -0.61 12.74
N ARG A 160 2.14 0.70 12.94
CA ARG A 160 2.16 1.30 14.26
C ARG A 160 0.85 0.99 15.00
N ASP A 161 0.97 0.47 16.22
CA ASP A 161 -0.17 0.05 17.05
C ASP A 161 -1.11 -0.97 16.37
N GLY A 162 -0.62 -1.73 15.37
CA GLY A 162 -1.41 -2.65 14.57
C GLY A 162 -2.46 -1.97 13.69
N LYS A 163 -2.40 -0.64 13.49
CA LYS A 163 -3.46 0.14 12.84
C LYS A 163 -3.24 0.27 11.34
N LEU A 164 -4.25 -0.15 10.59
CA LEU A 164 -4.40 0.10 9.17
C LEU A 164 -5.60 1.03 8.94
N THR A 165 -5.39 2.13 8.23
CA THR A 165 -6.47 2.99 7.79
C THR A 165 -6.92 2.52 6.41
N THR A 166 -8.20 2.17 6.28
CA THR A 166 -8.75 1.60 5.05
C THR A 166 -9.88 2.44 4.51
N PHE A 167 -10.02 2.47 3.19
CA PHE A 167 -11.09 3.15 2.49
C PHE A 167 -11.57 2.30 1.33
N GLN A 168 -12.86 2.36 1.05
CA GLN A 168 -13.44 1.87 -0.20
C GLN A 168 -14.55 2.80 -0.68
N GLY A 169 -14.83 2.74 -1.98
CA GLY A 169 -15.87 3.58 -2.59
C GLY A 169 -15.46 5.04 -2.74
N VAL A 170 -16.46 5.88 -2.98
CA VAL A 170 -16.29 7.32 -3.22
C VAL A 170 -16.66 8.17 -2.01
N ASP A 171 -16.71 7.57 -0.84
CA ASP A 171 -17.09 8.26 0.41
C ASP A 171 -16.09 9.33 0.86
N TRP A 172 -14.93 9.38 0.19
CA TRP A 172 -13.93 10.40 0.43
C TRP A 172 -14.46 11.83 0.28
N HIS A 173 -15.40 12.08 -0.65
CA HIS A 173 -15.90 13.43 -0.85
C HIS A 173 -16.79 13.88 0.30
N ARG A 174 -17.54 13.01 0.98
CA ARG A 174 -18.28 13.33 2.19
C ARG A 174 -17.34 13.74 3.33
N ARG A 175 -16.20 13.07 3.45
CA ARG A 175 -15.20 13.41 4.48
C ARG A 175 -14.49 14.73 4.24
N TYR A 176 -14.27 15.11 2.96
CA TYR A 176 -13.47 16.28 2.63
C TYR A 176 -14.28 17.52 2.32
N PHE A 177 -15.54 17.40 1.90
CA PHE A 177 -16.35 18.52 1.43
C PHE A 177 -17.59 18.81 2.26
N ASP A 178 -17.98 17.93 3.15
CA ASP A 178 -19.07 18.18 4.08
C ASP A 178 -18.50 18.87 5.34
N ALA A 179 -18.30 20.19 5.25
CA ALA A 179 -17.63 20.98 6.28
C ALA A 179 -18.31 20.86 7.64
N GLY A 180 -19.64 20.75 7.67
CA GLY A 180 -20.42 20.54 8.91
C GLY A 180 -20.20 19.19 9.59
N GLN A 181 -19.39 18.30 9.02
CA GLN A 181 -19.08 16.98 9.58
C GLN A 181 -17.59 16.80 9.91
N ARG A 182 -16.82 17.89 9.90
CA ARG A 182 -15.38 17.88 10.22
C ARG A 182 -15.08 18.64 11.50
N PRO A 183 -15.39 18.06 12.67
CA PRO A 183 -15.13 18.70 13.96
C PRO A 183 -13.65 19.01 14.21
N ASP A 184 -12.73 18.30 13.51
CA ASP A 184 -11.31 18.56 13.57
C ASP A 184 -10.88 19.88 12.90
N LEU A 185 -11.63 20.40 11.96
CA LEU A 185 -11.39 21.73 11.36
C LEU A 185 -12.07 22.84 12.15
N GLU A 186 -13.28 22.60 12.65
CA GLU A 186 -14.00 23.57 13.49
C GLU A 186 -13.27 23.84 14.80
N ALA A 187 -12.66 22.80 15.41
CA ALA A 187 -11.92 22.92 16.66
C ALA A 187 -10.60 23.70 16.54
N LYS A 188 -10.10 23.95 15.30
CA LYS A 188 -8.86 24.69 15.08
C LYS A 188 -9.03 26.17 14.78
N GLY A 189 -10.26 26.68 14.84
CA GLY A 189 -10.54 28.11 14.72
C GLY A 189 -10.09 28.67 13.36
N ALA A 190 -10.38 27.96 12.27
CA ALA A 190 -10.11 28.43 10.92
C ALA A 190 -11.00 29.62 10.53
#